data_e8ec60b6554b975c2d7c287cd6d0bb4c
#
_entry.id   e8ec60b6554b975c2d7c287cd6d0bb4c
#
_cell.length_a   1.000
_cell.length_b   1.000
_cell.length_c   1.000
_cell.angle_alpha   90.00
_cell.angle_beta   90.00
_cell.angle_gamma   90.00
#
_symmetry.space_group_name_H-M   'P 1'
#
loop_
_entity.id
_entity.type
_entity.pdbx_description
1 polymer ?
#
loop_
_entity_poly.entity_id
_entity_poly.type
_entity_poly.pdbx_seq_one_letter_code
_entity_poly.pdbx_strand_id
1 'polypeptide(L)'
;VTQDVPPEAHESQSARLERAVRAAEHALIEFEIALETFRIEVENFSRLHHQRLGPMYARLDELDALIAEARARRSGDPEDLRKAQEARGMVQPMPGVEELFHDWLDSDGLSPEAAAMLTEQPVRPPRRVRPSDEARKLYRELARKAHPDLAQEEDERARREEFIARVNGAYGRGDEALLRELAAEWEAGPAPKPTPLTESEQLYARLEWLSQRKELLSLLAKDLEESAIGAMLRMAPDDPDRLLEEVAEQLLAQVAEREAELGGLVQ
;
A
#
# COMPACT_ATOMS: atom_id res chain seq x y z
N VAL A 1 65.06 -21.58 13.07
CA VAL A 1 63.63 -21.94 13.08
C VAL A 1 62.89 -20.86 12.34
N THR A 2 62.79 -21.02 11.03
CA THR A 2 61.98 -20.15 10.14
C THR A 2 60.55 -20.58 10.33
N GLN A 3 59.73 -19.71 10.92
CA GLN A 3 58.28 -19.88 10.94
C GLN A 3 57.74 -19.62 9.53
N ASP A 4 57.30 -20.70 8.88
CA ASP A 4 56.49 -20.65 7.69
C ASP A 4 55.14 -20.00 8.10
N VAL A 5 54.97 -18.73 7.79
CA VAL A 5 53.67 -18.05 7.83
C VAL A 5 52.92 -18.58 6.60
N PRO A 6 51.74 -19.24 6.78
CA PRO A 6 50.98 -19.69 5.63
C PRO A 6 50.62 -18.47 4.77
N PRO A 7 50.72 -18.55 3.42
CA PRO A 7 50.31 -17.46 2.56
C PRO A 7 48.82 -17.24 2.81
N GLU A 8 48.47 -16.07 3.36
CA GLU A 8 47.12 -15.60 3.34
C GLU A 8 46.66 -15.68 1.87
N ALA A 9 45.70 -16.51 1.60
CA ALA A 9 45.14 -16.67 0.27
C ALA A 9 44.65 -15.29 -0.19
N HIS A 10 45.46 -14.62 -1.01
CA HIS A 10 45.07 -13.39 -1.67
C HIS A 10 43.87 -13.73 -2.55
N GLU A 11 42.67 -13.46 -2.00
CA GLU A 11 41.44 -13.63 -2.73
C GLU A 11 41.54 -12.82 -4.03
N SER A 12 41.24 -13.46 -5.15
CA SER A 12 41.30 -12.82 -6.45
C SER A 12 40.34 -11.61 -6.49
N GLN A 13 40.70 -10.58 -7.24
CA GLN A 13 39.85 -9.39 -7.42
C GLN A 13 38.47 -9.79 -7.95
N SER A 14 38.37 -10.77 -8.82
CA SER A 14 37.15 -11.35 -9.34
C SER A 14 36.28 -11.94 -8.22
N ALA A 15 36.82 -12.73 -7.31
CA ALA A 15 36.11 -13.32 -6.20
C ALA A 15 35.55 -12.26 -5.21
N ARG A 16 36.28 -11.13 -5.04
CA ARG A 16 35.76 -10.00 -4.24
C ARG A 16 34.59 -9.29 -4.92
N LEU A 17 34.70 -9.08 -6.24
CA LEU A 17 33.62 -8.47 -7.03
C LEU A 17 32.36 -9.35 -7.04
N GLU A 18 32.50 -10.65 -7.23
CA GLU A 18 31.38 -11.58 -7.20
C GLU A 18 30.64 -11.55 -5.84
N ARG A 19 31.41 -11.49 -4.74
CA ARG A 19 30.78 -11.37 -3.41
C ARG A 19 30.07 -10.03 -3.24
N ALA A 20 30.65 -8.95 -3.76
CA ALA A 20 30.03 -7.63 -3.71
C ALA A 20 28.72 -7.61 -4.52
N VAL A 21 28.70 -8.21 -5.72
CA VAL A 21 27.49 -8.35 -6.54
C VAL A 21 26.42 -9.14 -5.79
N ARG A 22 26.76 -10.33 -5.28
CA ARG A 22 25.81 -11.16 -4.52
C ARG A 22 25.25 -10.45 -3.29
N ALA A 23 26.09 -9.71 -2.56
CA ALA A 23 25.66 -8.93 -1.40
C ALA A 23 24.73 -7.79 -1.81
N ALA A 24 25.02 -7.09 -2.92
CA ALA A 24 24.20 -6.03 -3.45
C ALA A 24 22.85 -6.55 -3.98
N GLU A 25 22.85 -7.68 -4.69
CA GLU A 25 21.63 -8.36 -5.15
C GLU A 25 20.73 -8.75 -3.97
N HIS A 26 21.30 -9.39 -2.97
CA HIS A 26 20.55 -9.77 -1.77
C HIS A 26 19.96 -8.54 -1.06
N ALA A 27 20.76 -7.47 -0.90
CA ALA A 27 20.31 -6.25 -0.28
C ALA A 27 19.19 -5.56 -1.08
N LEU A 28 19.27 -5.58 -2.42
CA LEU A 28 18.24 -5.03 -3.29
C LEU A 28 16.94 -5.83 -3.18
N ILE A 29 17.01 -7.16 -3.24
CA ILE A 29 15.85 -8.04 -3.10
C ILE A 29 15.15 -7.81 -1.75
N GLU A 30 15.90 -7.73 -0.65
CA GLU A 30 15.33 -7.44 0.68
C GLU A 30 14.64 -6.07 0.70
N PHE A 31 15.23 -5.09 0.04
CA PHE A 31 14.64 -3.76 -0.05
C PHE A 31 13.36 -3.75 -0.90
N GLU A 32 13.35 -4.42 -2.04
CA GLU A 32 12.15 -4.54 -2.88
C GLU A 32 11.02 -5.31 -2.17
N ILE A 33 11.35 -6.36 -1.42
CA ILE A 33 10.38 -7.09 -0.59
C ILE A 33 9.78 -6.17 0.48
N ALA A 34 10.61 -5.37 1.14
CA ALA A 34 10.13 -4.44 2.17
C ALA A 34 9.24 -3.35 1.57
N LEU A 35 9.65 -2.79 0.43
CA LEU A 35 8.89 -1.77 -0.29
C LEU A 35 7.54 -2.32 -0.77
N GLU A 36 7.53 -3.51 -1.38
CA GLU A 36 6.30 -4.14 -1.85
C GLU A 36 5.36 -4.50 -0.69
N THR A 37 5.91 -4.97 0.42
CA THR A 37 5.13 -5.21 1.64
C THR A 37 4.45 -3.92 2.12
N PHE A 38 5.20 -2.82 2.18
CA PHE A 38 4.67 -1.53 2.59
C PHE A 38 3.65 -0.99 1.59
N ARG A 39 3.89 -1.14 0.28
CA ARG A 39 2.94 -0.75 -0.77
C ARG A 39 1.59 -1.45 -0.59
N ILE A 40 1.61 -2.75 -0.36
CA ILE A 40 0.40 -3.54 -0.12
C ILE A 40 -0.33 -3.07 1.17
N GLU A 41 0.42 -2.76 2.22
CA GLU A 41 -0.16 -2.22 3.45
C GLU A 41 -0.83 -0.85 3.22
N VAL A 42 -0.16 0.04 2.46
CA VAL A 42 -0.72 1.36 2.08
C VAL A 42 -1.99 1.19 1.25
N GLU A 43 -1.99 0.32 0.25
CA GLU A 43 -3.16 0.06 -0.61
C GLU A 43 -4.34 -0.50 0.19
N ASN A 44 -4.10 -1.47 1.07
CA ASN A 44 -5.13 -2.06 1.92
C ASN A 44 -5.72 -1.02 2.90
N PHE A 45 -4.86 -0.21 3.51
CA PHE A 45 -5.30 0.82 4.43
C PHE A 45 -6.01 1.97 3.70
N SER A 46 -5.53 2.37 2.52
CA SER A 46 -6.17 3.39 1.68
C SER A 46 -7.61 3.00 1.32
N ARG A 47 -7.81 1.74 0.92
CA ARG A 47 -9.15 1.22 0.63
C ARG A 47 -10.06 1.28 1.84
N LEU A 48 -9.58 0.82 2.99
CA LEU A 48 -10.36 0.86 4.24
C LEU A 48 -10.65 2.30 4.68
N HIS A 49 -9.66 3.19 4.59
CA HIS A 49 -9.81 4.62 4.87
C HIS A 49 -10.91 5.24 3.99
N HIS A 50 -10.85 4.98 2.67
CA HIS A 50 -11.85 5.51 1.74
C HIS A 50 -13.25 4.96 2.02
N GLN A 51 -13.38 3.65 2.27
CA GLN A 51 -14.66 3.02 2.59
C GLN A 51 -15.27 3.53 3.90
N ARG A 52 -14.45 3.76 4.93
CA ARG A 52 -14.95 4.21 6.25
C ARG A 52 -15.20 5.69 6.32
N LEU A 53 -14.29 6.51 5.79
CA LEU A 53 -14.34 7.97 5.99
C LEU A 53 -14.95 8.71 4.79
N GLY A 54 -14.92 8.13 3.59
CA GLY A 54 -15.46 8.75 2.38
C GLY A 54 -16.89 9.27 2.54
N PRO A 55 -17.85 8.45 3.02
CA PRO A 55 -19.23 8.90 3.24
C PRO A 55 -19.35 10.06 4.23
N MET A 56 -18.51 10.10 5.27
CA MET A 56 -18.51 11.18 6.27
C MET A 56 -17.99 12.49 5.70
N TYR A 57 -16.93 12.44 4.90
CA TYR A 57 -16.44 13.61 4.17
C TYR A 57 -17.47 14.14 3.18
N ALA A 58 -18.08 13.26 2.38
CA ALA A 58 -19.15 13.66 1.46
C ALA A 58 -20.34 14.29 2.19
N ARG A 59 -20.71 13.76 3.37
CA ARG A 59 -21.77 14.32 4.18
C ARG A 59 -21.41 15.71 4.74
N LEU A 60 -20.17 15.90 5.17
CA LEU A 60 -19.69 17.21 5.62
C LEU A 60 -19.73 18.24 4.50
N ASP A 61 -19.23 17.89 3.30
CA ASP A 61 -19.26 18.78 2.13
C ASP A 61 -20.70 19.16 1.78
N GLU A 62 -21.63 18.21 1.82
CA GLU A 62 -23.06 18.48 1.59
C GLU A 62 -23.64 19.43 2.65
N LEU A 63 -23.35 19.19 3.93
CA LEU A 63 -23.84 20.03 5.02
C LEU A 63 -23.26 21.44 4.94
N ASP A 64 -21.96 21.58 4.64
CA ASP A 64 -21.34 22.90 4.47
C ASP A 64 -21.97 23.68 3.29
N ALA A 65 -22.30 23.00 2.19
CA ALA A 65 -23.02 23.62 1.08
C ALA A 65 -24.42 24.05 1.47
N LEU A 66 -25.19 23.20 2.18
CA LEU A 66 -26.54 23.53 2.67
C LEU A 66 -26.52 24.70 3.66
N ILE A 67 -25.53 24.74 4.57
CA ILE A 67 -25.34 25.84 5.51
C ILE A 67 -25.02 27.14 4.78
N ALA A 68 -24.11 27.10 3.79
CA ALA A 68 -23.79 28.26 2.98
C ALA A 68 -25.00 28.76 2.19
N GLU A 69 -25.81 27.89 1.61
CA GLU A 69 -27.06 28.24 0.94
C GLU A 69 -28.11 28.86 1.91
N ALA A 70 -28.26 28.30 3.11
CA ALA A 70 -29.16 28.83 4.12
C ALA A 70 -28.73 30.22 4.58
N ARG A 71 -27.45 30.46 4.79
CA ARG A 71 -26.88 31.77 5.11
C ARG A 71 -27.11 32.78 3.99
N ALA A 72 -26.84 32.41 2.74
CA ALA A 72 -27.03 33.24 1.57
C ALA A 72 -28.52 33.67 1.38
N ARG A 73 -29.47 32.75 1.59
CA ARG A 73 -30.93 33.06 1.56
C ARG A 73 -31.32 34.05 2.64
N ARG A 74 -30.64 33.97 3.80
CA ARG A 74 -30.99 34.83 4.96
C ARG A 74 -30.38 36.22 4.87
N SER A 75 -29.12 36.33 4.36
CA SER A 75 -28.44 37.61 4.20
C SER A 75 -28.83 38.37 2.94
N GLY A 76 -29.10 37.66 1.84
CA GLY A 76 -29.28 38.25 0.52
C GLY A 76 -28.03 38.88 -0.07
N ASP A 77 -26.87 38.68 0.57
CA ASP A 77 -25.59 39.24 0.16
C ASP A 77 -25.02 38.50 -1.09
N PRO A 78 -24.63 39.22 -2.14
CA PRO A 78 -24.00 38.62 -3.32
C PRO A 78 -22.75 37.80 -3.01
N GLU A 79 -21.97 38.15 -1.97
CA GLU A 79 -20.81 37.41 -1.56
C GLU A 79 -21.15 36.05 -0.94
N ASP A 80 -22.22 36.01 -0.11
CA ASP A 80 -22.71 34.76 0.46
C ASP A 80 -23.33 33.85 -0.60
N LEU A 81 -23.99 34.42 -1.61
CA LEU A 81 -24.45 33.65 -2.78
C LEU A 81 -23.30 33.01 -3.57
N ARG A 82 -22.21 33.74 -3.76
CA ARG A 82 -21.02 33.21 -4.43
C ARG A 82 -20.39 32.05 -3.62
N LYS A 83 -20.24 32.23 -2.30
CA LYS A 83 -19.72 31.17 -1.41
C LYS A 83 -20.61 29.92 -1.43
N ALA A 84 -21.92 30.08 -1.47
CA ALA A 84 -22.87 28.99 -1.56
C ALA A 84 -22.73 28.22 -2.89
N GLN A 85 -22.51 28.93 -4.01
CA GLN A 85 -22.27 28.30 -5.31
C GLN A 85 -20.93 27.57 -5.36
N GLU A 86 -19.87 28.16 -4.79
CA GLU A 86 -18.56 27.53 -4.67
C GLU A 86 -18.65 26.25 -3.82
N ALA A 87 -19.29 26.31 -2.64
CA ALA A 87 -19.47 25.15 -1.78
C ALA A 87 -20.27 24.04 -2.47
N ARG A 88 -21.36 24.41 -3.18
CA ARG A 88 -22.15 23.43 -3.96
C ARG A 88 -21.35 22.79 -5.09
N GLY A 89 -20.46 23.53 -5.73
CA GLY A 89 -19.55 23.03 -6.77
C GLY A 89 -18.52 22.04 -6.26
N MET A 90 -18.21 22.07 -4.96
CA MET A 90 -17.28 21.12 -4.32
C MET A 90 -17.94 19.83 -3.89
N VAL A 91 -19.27 19.81 -3.73
CA VAL A 91 -20.00 18.59 -3.38
C VAL A 91 -19.92 17.60 -4.52
N GLN A 92 -19.19 16.54 -4.30
CA GLN A 92 -19.25 15.38 -5.19
C GLN A 92 -20.63 14.70 -5.00
N PRO A 93 -21.30 14.31 -6.08
CA PRO A 93 -22.54 13.54 -5.94
C PRO A 93 -22.21 12.29 -5.12
N MET A 94 -22.95 12.09 -4.02
CA MET A 94 -22.86 10.81 -3.33
C MET A 94 -23.16 9.71 -4.35
N PRO A 95 -22.34 8.67 -4.44
CA PRO A 95 -22.66 7.53 -5.29
C PRO A 95 -24.07 7.08 -4.93
N GLY A 96 -24.90 6.90 -5.94
CA GLY A 96 -26.28 6.46 -5.75
C GLY A 96 -26.30 5.16 -4.96
N VAL A 97 -27.41 4.90 -4.26
CA VAL A 97 -27.59 3.66 -3.47
C VAL A 97 -27.25 2.43 -4.34
N GLU A 98 -27.51 2.48 -5.65
CA GLU A 98 -27.17 1.42 -6.61
C GLU A 98 -25.67 1.28 -6.86
N GLU A 99 -24.90 2.36 -6.88
CA GLU A 99 -23.43 2.32 -7.01
C GLU A 99 -22.78 1.83 -5.72
N LEU A 100 -23.31 2.24 -4.56
CA LEU A 100 -22.90 1.69 -3.25
C LEU A 100 -23.22 0.20 -3.14
N PHE A 101 -24.31 -0.28 -3.76
CA PHE A 101 -24.65 -1.70 -3.82
C PHE A 101 -23.80 -2.47 -4.83
N HIS A 102 -23.30 -1.85 -5.91
CA HIS A 102 -22.39 -2.50 -6.85
C HIS A 102 -21.00 -2.72 -6.24
N ASP A 103 -20.46 -1.70 -5.58
CA ASP A 103 -19.23 -1.83 -4.80
C ASP A 103 -19.39 -2.78 -3.60
N TRP A 104 -20.61 -2.93 -3.09
CA TRP A 104 -20.91 -3.84 -1.99
C TRP A 104 -20.91 -5.33 -2.39
N LEU A 105 -21.27 -5.66 -3.62
CA LEU A 105 -21.19 -7.04 -4.13
C LEU A 105 -19.75 -7.49 -4.38
N ASP A 106 -18.83 -6.53 -4.60
CA ASP A 106 -17.41 -6.78 -4.83
C ASP A 106 -16.54 -6.51 -3.59
N SER A 107 -17.07 -5.89 -2.53
CA SER A 107 -16.40 -5.62 -1.26
C SER A 107 -17.18 -6.17 -0.07
N ASP A 108 -16.52 -6.43 1.05
CA ASP A 108 -17.07 -7.02 2.29
C ASP A 108 -18.17 -6.20 3.01
N GLY A 109 -18.90 -5.35 2.28
CA GLY A 109 -20.05 -4.58 2.78
C GLY A 109 -19.75 -3.12 3.13
N LEU A 110 -20.82 -2.35 3.42
CA LEU A 110 -20.71 -0.95 3.85
C LEU A 110 -19.91 -0.82 5.15
N SER A 111 -19.09 0.25 5.26
CA SER A 111 -18.44 0.55 6.53
C SER A 111 -19.49 0.76 7.63
N PRO A 112 -19.17 0.46 8.91
CA PRO A 112 -20.13 0.61 10.01
C PRO A 112 -20.62 2.05 10.15
N GLU A 113 -19.75 3.00 9.84
CA GLU A 113 -20.06 4.42 9.89
C GLU A 113 -21.03 4.81 8.75
N ALA A 114 -20.79 4.31 7.54
CA ALA A 114 -21.71 4.50 6.42
C ALA A 114 -23.06 3.81 6.66
N ALA A 115 -23.06 2.60 7.24
CA ALA A 115 -24.27 1.89 7.63
C ALA A 115 -25.00 2.60 8.78
N ALA A 116 -24.30 3.15 9.78
CA ALA A 116 -24.87 3.95 10.85
C ALA A 116 -25.53 5.23 10.33
N MET A 117 -24.92 5.88 9.33
CA MET A 117 -25.51 7.07 8.69
C MET A 117 -26.76 6.76 7.88
N LEU A 118 -26.87 5.54 7.30
CA LEU A 118 -28.02 5.13 6.49
C LEU A 118 -29.14 4.45 7.29
N THR A 119 -28.80 3.72 8.35
CA THR A 119 -29.73 2.83 9.06
C THR A 119 -29.86 3.08 10.56
N GLU A 120 -29.02 3.95 11.14
CA GLU A 120 -28.90 4.18 12.60
C GLU A 120 -28.57 2.92 13.41
N GLN A 121 -28.12 1.84 12.77
CA GLN A 121 -27.78 0.58 13.44
C GLN A 121 -26.26 0.39 13.53
N PRO A 122 -25.71 0.01 14.69
CA PRO A 122 -24.30 -0.24 14.85
C PRO A 122 -23.89 -1.52 14.08
N VAL A 123 -23.08 -1.35 13.04
CA VAL A 123 -22.51 -2.42 12.24
C VAL A 123 -21.03 -2.60 12.57
N ARG A 124 -20.53 -3.84 12.63
CA ARG A 124 -19.13 -4.11 12.91
C ARG A 124 -18.26 -3.71 11.71
N PRO A 125 -17.13 -2.98 11.94
CA PRO A 125 -16.23 -2.60 10.87
C PRO A 125 -15.63 -3.82 10.14
N PRO A 126 -15.45 -3.74 8.82
CA PRO A 126 -14.65 -4.74 8.13
C PRO A 126 -13.23 -4.72 8.70
N ARG A 127 -12.69 -5.89 8.99
CA ARG A 127 -11.33 -6.00 9.51
C ARG A 127 -10.33 -5.82 8.38
N ARG A 128 -9.26 -5.05 8.64
CA ARG A 128 -8.12 -5.00 7.74
C ARG A 128 -7.52 -6.40 7.54
N VAL A 129 -7.23 -6.76 6.29
CA VAL A 129 -6.49 -7.99 6.00
C VAL A 129 -5.08 -7.84 6.57
N ARG A 130 -4.78 -8.59 7.63
CA ARG A 130 -3.42 -8.69 8.19
C ARG A 130 -2.87 -10.08 7.84
N PRO A 131 -1.89 -10.17 6.94
CA PRO A 131 -1.25 -11.45 6.66
C PRO A 131 -0.67 -12.05 7.94
N SER A 132 -0.87 -13.36 8.12
CA SER A 132 -0.30 -14.09 9.25
C SER A 132 1.23 -14.07 9.22
N ASP A 133 1.87 -14.37 10.35
CA ASP A 133 3.34 -14.46 10.40
C ASP A 133 3.87 -15.55 9.47
N GLU A 134 3.11 -16.63 9.27
CA GLU A 134 3.44 -17.68 8.32
C GLU A 134 3.31 -17.18 6.86
N ALA A 135 2.24 -16.44 6.54
CA ALA A 135 2.09 -15.82 5.23
C ALA A 135 3.24 -14.85 4.92
N ARG A 136 3.67 -14.06 5.91
CA ARG A 136 4.83 -13.16 5.77
C ARG A 136 6.12 -13.91 5.52
N LYS A 137 6.32 -15.03 6.21
CA LYS A 137 7.51 -15.88 6.03
C LYS A 137 7.52 -16.50 4.64
N LEU A 138 6.42 -17.12 4.22
CA LEU A 138 6.26 -17.71 2.89
C LEU A 138 6.48 -16.68 1.78
N TYR A 139 5.87 -15.51 1.93
CA TYR A 139 6.03 -14.41 0.98
C TYR A 139 7.50 -14.01 0.80
N ARG A 140 8.22 -13.74 1.90
CA ARG A 140 9.64 -13.38 1.84
C ARG A 140 10.49 -14.46 1.22
N GLU A 141 10.21 -15.72 1.53
CA GLU A 141 10.94 -16.85 0.97
C GLU A 141 10.72 -16.97 -0.55
N LEU A 142 9.46 -16.89 -1.00
CA LEU A 142 9.11 -16.91 -2.42
C LEU A 142 9.70 -15.72 -3.18
N ALA A 143 9.57 -14.51 -2.62
CA ALA A 143 10.11 -13.31 -3.24
C ALA A 143 11.62 -13.38 -3.43
N ARG A 144 12.38 -13.91 -2.44
CA ARG A 144 13.84 -14.12 -2.57
C ARG A 144 14.18 -15.15 -3.63
N LYS A 145 13.44 -16.28 -3.68
CA LYS A 145 13.74 -17.38 -4.61
C LYS A 145 13.38 -17.03 -6.05
N ALA A 146 12.27 -16.35 -6.23
CA ALA A 146 11.67 -16.08 -7.53
C ALA A 146 11.90 -14.65 -8.05
N HIS A 147 12.79 -13.89 -7.43
CA HIS A 147 13.01 -12.48 -7.81
C HIS A 147 13.41 -12.34 -9.29
N PRO A 148 12.77 -11.43 -10.06
CA PRO A 148 13.07 -11.24 -11.48
C PRO A 148 14.51 -10.85 -11.76
N ASP A 149 15.14 -10.10 -10.85
CA ASP A 149 16.51 -9.64 -10.99
C ASP A 149 17.57 -10.75 -10.91
N LEU A 150 17.19 -11.94 -10.46
CA LEU A 150 18.04 -13.12 -10.50
C LEU A 150 18.09 -13.77 -11.90
N ALA A 151 17.18 -13.37 -12.79
CA ALA A 151 17.16 -13.86 -14.16
C ALA A 151 18.12 -13.04 -15.05
N GLN A 152 18.86 -13.73 -15.91
CA GLN A 152 19.73 -13.11 -16.91
C GLN A 152 19.12 -13.19 -18.32
N GLU A 153 18.25 -14.15 -18.55
CA GLU A 153 17.53 -14.32 -19.80
C GLU A 153 16.15 -13.63 -19.69
N GLU A 154 15.73 -12.97 -20.77
CA GLU A 154 14.48 -12.21 -20.80
C GLU A 154 13.25 -13.09 -20.57
N ASP A 155 13.22 -14.29 -21.16
CA ASP A 155 12.12 -15.25 -21.00
C ASP A 155 11.98 -15.70 -19.54
N GLU A 156 13.11 -15.93 -18.87
CA GLU A 156 13.12 -16.31 -17.46
C GLU A 156 12.71 -15.13 -16.57
N ARG A 157 13.09 -13.91 -16.92
CA ARG A 157 12.67 -12.69 -16.23
C ARG A 157 11.15 -12.52 -16.31
N ALA A 158 10.59 -12.59 -17.51
CA ALA A 158 9.14 -12.47 -17.72
C ALA A 158 8.38 -13.54 -16.91
N ARG A 159 8.84 -14.79 -16.91
CA ARG A 159 8.26 -15.87 -16.11
C ARG A 159 8.28 -15.58 -14.61
N ARG A 160 9.38 -15.03 -14.10
CA ARG A 160 9.53 -14.65 -12.68
C ARG A 160 8.65 -13.46 -12.31
N GLU A 161 8.53 -12.48 -13.19
CA GLU A 161 7.63 -11.33 -13.00
C GLU A 161 6.18 -11.76 -12.87
N GLU A 162 5.70 -12.64 -13.77
CA GLU A 162 4.35 -13.19 -13.69
C GLU A 162 4.14 -13.99 -12.40
N PHE A 163 5.11 -14.80 -12.00
CA PHE A 163 5.03 -15.58 -10.77
C PHE A 163 4.98 -14.67 -9.54
N ILE A 164 5.85 -13.67 -9.43
CA ILE A 164 5.87 -12.72 -8.32
C ILE A 164 4.57 -11.90 -8.25
N ALA A 165 3.98 -11.53 -9.39
CA ALA A 165 2.68 -10.86 -9.39
C ALA A 165 1.58 -11.71 -8.73
N ARG A 166 1.58 -13.05 -8.97
CA ARG A 166 0.67 -13.99 -8.30
C ARG A 166 0.94 -14.09 -6.79
N VAL A 167 2.21 -14.13 -6.40
CA VAL A 167 2.65 -14.17 -4.99
C VAL A 167 2.22 -12.88 -4.25
N ASN A 168 2.43 -11.71 -4.86
CA ASN A 168 2.02 -10.42 -4.32
C ASN A 168 0.50 -10.36 -4.13
N GLY A 169 -0.27 -10.83 -5.14
CA GLY A 169 -1.72 -10.90 -5.05
C GLY A 169 -2.23 -11.81 -3.93
N ALA A 170 -1.61 -13.00 -3.74
CA ALA A 170 -1.95 -13.90 -2.65
C ALA A 170 -1.64 -13.29 -1.27
N TYR A 171 -0.49 -12.65 -1.14
CA TYR A 171 -0.09 -11.97 0.09
C TYR A 171 -1.00 -10.79 0.44
N GLY A 172 -1.35 -9.96 -0.56
CA GLY A 172 -2.26 -8.83 -0.36
C GLY A 172 -3.65 -9.23 0.13
N ARG A 173 -4.11 -10.42 -0.23
CA ARG A 173 -5.38 -11.02 0.27
C ARG A 173 -5.23 -11.80 1.58
N GLY A 174 -3.98 -11.98 2.06
CA GLY A 174 -3.71 -12.82 3.23
C GLY A 174 -3.95 -14.32 2.98
N ASP A 175 -3.92 -14.76 1.71
CA ASP A 175 -4.20 -16.13 1.30
C ASP A 175 -2.97 -17.03 1.51
N GLU A 176 -2.85 -17.53 2.72
CA GLU A 176 -1.75 -18.40 3.12
C GLU A 176 -1.79 -19.76 2.40
N ALA A 177 -2.99 -20.27 2.06
CA ALA A 177 -3.13 -21.54 1.35
C ALA A 177 -2.55 -21.42 -0.06
N LEU A 178 -2.91 -20.36 -0.78
CA LEU A 178 -2.37 -20.09 -2.11
C LEU A 178 -0.86 -19.82 -2.08
N LEU A 179 -0.34 -19.16 -1.04
CA LEU A 179 1.10 -18.97 -0.88
C LEU A 179 1.85 -20.30 -0.72
N ARG A 180 1.29 -21.28 -0.03
CA ARG A 180 1.86 -22.65 0.06
C ARG A 180 1.83 -23.40 -1.26
N GLU A 181 0.72 -23.27 -2.01
CA GLU A 181 0.61 -23.87 -3.35
C GLU A 181 1.65 -23.27 -4.31
N LEU A 182 1.81 -21.94 -4.30
CA LEU A 182 2.83 -21.25 -5.08
C LEU A 182 4.25 -21.66 -4.67
N ALA A 183 4.50 -21.89 -3.39
CA ALA A 183 5.78 -22.39 -2.93
C ALA A 183 6.10 -23.80 -3.48
N ALA A 184 5.11 -24.69 -3.45
CA ALA A 184 5.25 -26.04 -4.03
C ALA A 184 5.43 -25.99 -5.56
N GLU A 185 4.68 -25.11 -6.25
CA GLU A 185 4.82 -24.89 -7.70
C GLU A 185 6.24 -24.43 -8.06
N TRP A 186 6.79 -23.47 -7.29
CA TRP A 186 8.13 -22.96 -7.52
C TRP A 186 9.20 -24.04 -7.31
N GLU A 187 9.07 -24.86 -6.29
CA GLU A 187 10.01 -25.95 -6.00
C GLU A 187 9.95 -27.10 -7.02
N ALA A 188 8.78 -27.33 -7.60
CA ALA A 188 8.60 -28.31 -8.66
C ALA A 188 9.10 -27.82 -10.04
N GLY A 189 9.33 -26.51 -10.20
CA GLY A 189 9.79 -25.91 -11.46
C GLY A 189 11.24 -26.25 -11.81
N PRO A 190 11.69 -25.94 -13.04
CA PRO A 190 13.07 -26.18 -13.47
C PRO A 190 14.03 -25.36 -12.59
N ALA A 191 15.02 -26.04 -12.02
CA ALA A 191 16.08 -25.37 -11.28
C ALA A 191 16.75 -24.29 -12.16
N PRO A 192 17.03 -23.08 -11.64
CA PRO A 192 17.75 -22.09 -12.41
C PRO A 192 19.08 -22.66 -12.86
N LYS A 193 19.38 -22.59 -14.17
CA LYS A 193 20.66 -23.04 -14.71
C LYS A 193 21.77 -22.20 -14.06
N PRO A 194 22.84 -22.82 -13.53
CA PRO A 194 23.96 -22.06 -13.01
C PRO A 194 24.56 -21.23 -14.15
N THR A 195 24.60 -19.93 -13.95
CA THR A 195 25.12 -19.00 -14.95
C THR A 195 26.64 -19.07 -14.95
N PRO A 196 27.29 -19.09 -16.12
CA PRO A 196 28.76 -19.04 -16.19
C PRO A 196 29.25 -17.73 -15.58
N LEU A 197 30.35 -17.82 -14.84
CA LEU A 197 31.06 -16.68 -14.26
C LEU A 197 31.38 -15.66 -15.34
N THR A 198 31.07 -14.43 -15.13
CA THR A 198 31.24 -13.34 -16.08
C THR A 198 32.52 -12.59 -15.84
N GLU A 199 33.06 -11.92 -16.86
CA GLU A 199 34.28 -11.11 -16.76
C GLU A 199 34.10 -9.95 -15.76
N SER A 200 35.21 -9.45 -15.21
CA SER A 200 35.20 -8.39 -14.20
C SER A 200 34.41 -7.13 -14.64
N GLU A 201 34.50 -6.79 -15.92
CA GLU A 201 33.76 -5.66 -16.48
C GLU A 201 32.23 -5.84 -16.39
N GLN A 202 31.75 -7.04 -16.62
CA GLN A 202 30.31 -7.35 -16.47
C GLN A 202 29.89 -7.31 -15.01
N LEU A 203 30.75 -7.72 -14.07
CA LEU A 203 30.49 -7.59 -12.65
C LEU A 203 30.39 -6.13 -12.20
N TYR A 204 31.26 -5.25 -12.71
CA TYR A 204 31.19 -3.82 -12.45
C TYR A 204 29.90 -3.20 -13.02
N ALA A 205 29.56 -3.53 -14.26
CA ALA A 205 28.32 -3.06 -14.87
C ALA A 205 27.08 -3.54 -14.07
N ARG A 206 27.14 -4.78 -13.55
CA ARG A 206 26.07 -5.30 -12.69
C ARG A 206 25.96 -4.53 -11.38
N LEU A 207 27.06 -4.21 -10.72
CA LEU A 207 27.07 -3.40 -9.48
C LEU A 207 26.52 -2.00 -9.72
N GLU A 208 26.90 -1.38 -10.83
CA GLU A 208 26.40 -0.06 -11.21
C GLU A 208 24.87 -0.09 -11.42
N TRP A 209 24.37 -1.08 -12.16
CA TRP A 209 22.93 -1.26 -12.38
C TRP A 209 22.18 -1.47 -11.05
N LEU A 210 22.69 -2.33 -10.15
CA LEU A 210 22.10 -2.57 -8.84
C LEU A 210 22.04 -1.28 -7.99
N SER A 211 23.09 -0.45 -8.06
CA SER A 211 23.13 0.84 -7.36
C SER A 211 22.07 1.81 -7.88
N GLN A 212 21.98 1.96 -9.21
CA GLN A 212 20.97 2.81 -9.86
C GLN A 212 19.55 2.33 -9.56
N ARG A 213 19.31 1.01 -9.61
CA ARG A 213 18.02 0.43 -9.28
C ARG A 213 17.62 0.70 -7.84
N LYS A 214 18.57 0.54 -6.89
CA LYS A 214 18.33 0.83 -5.48
C LYS A 214 17.99 2.30 -5.25
N GLU A 215 18.68 3.22 -5.93
CA GLU A 215 18.41 4.65 -5.81
C GLU A 215 16.99 4.98 -6.29
N LEU A 216 16.58 4.46 -7.45
CA LEU A 216 15.21 4.63 -7.97
C LEU A 216 14.16 4.11 -6.99
N LEU A 217 14.35 2.91 -6.45
CA LEU A 217 13.44 2.34 -5.48
C LEU A 217 13.39 3.12 -4.17
N SER A 218 14.51 3.72 -3.76
CA SER A 218 14.56 4.59 -2.58
C SER A 218 13.72 5.85 -2.75
N LEU A 219 13.67 6.41 -3.96
CA LEU A 219 12.78 7.53 -4.27
C LEU A 219 11.31 7.10 -4.20
N LEU A 220 10.97 5.96 -4.79
CA LEU A 220 9.61 5.41 -4.73
C LEU A 220 9.16 5.10 -3.29
N ALA A 221 10.06 4.55 -2.48
CA ALA A 221 9.80 4.30 -1.07
C ALA A 221 9.48 5.58 -0.32
N LYS A 222 10.29 6.62 -0.57
CA LYS A 222 10.10 7.94 0.04
C LYS A 222 8.75 8.56 -0.36
N ASP A 223 8.42 8.55 -1.65
CA ASP A 223 7.14 9.08 -2.13
C ASP A 223 5.96 8.35 -1.49
N LEU A 224 6.06 7.04 -1.34
CA LEU A 224 5.04 6.23 -0.69
C LEU A 224 4.90 6.54 0.81
N GLU A 225 6.02 6.69 1.52
CA GLU A 225 6.07 7.07 2.94
C GLU A 225 5.53 8.48 3.19
N GLU A 226 5.78 9.43 2.28
CA GLU A 226 5.33 10.82 2.35
C GLU A 226 3.88 11.00 1.88
N SER A 227 3.28 9.98 1.25
CA SER A 227 1.86 10.01 0.92
C SER A 227 0.99 10.15 2.18
N ALA A 228 -0.22 10.71 2.05
CA ALA A 228 -1.12 10.90 3.19
C ALA A 228 -1.37 9.58 3.95
N ILE A 229 -1.60 8.51 3.23
CA ILE A 229 -1.86 7.17 3.81
C ILE A 229 -0.57 6.56 4.39
N GLY A 230 0.55 6.69 3.70
CA GLY A 230 1.85 6.24 4.20
C GLY A 230 2.24 6.95 5.50
N ALA A 231 2.03 8.26 5.57
CA ALA A 231 2.25 9.05 6.77
C ALA A 231 1.34 8.59 7.93
N MET A 232 0.06 8.31 7.68
CA MET A 232 -0.86 7.78 8.70
C MET A 232 -0.38 6.43 9.26
N LEU A 233 0.04 5.51 8.40
CA LEU A 233 0.58 4.22 8.83
C LEU A 233 1.86 4.36 9.66
N ARG A 234 2.72 5.32 9.33
CA ARG A 234 3.93 5.62 10.12
C ARG A 234 3.63 6.25 11.47
N MET A 235 2.55 7.03 11.58
CA MET A 235 2.13 7.61 12.86
C MET A 235 1.58 6.58 13.84
N ALA A 236 0.98 5.50 13.36
CA ALA A 236 0.41 4.44 14.18
C ALA A 236 0.82 3.06 13.65
N PRO A 237 2.13 2.70 13.72
CA PRO A 237 2.64 1.47 13.14
C PRO A 237 2.07 0.20 13.80
N ASP A 238 1.78 0.27 15.10
CA ASP A 238 1.28 -0.87 15.86
C ASP A 238 -0.23 -1.09 15.69
N ASP A 239 -0.98 0.00 15.58
CA ASP A 239 -2.44 -0.04 15.48
C ASP A 239 -3.02 1.09 14.60
N PRO A 240 -2.85 1.01 13.27
CA PRO A 240 -3.40 2.00 12.35
C PRO A 240 -4.94 1.95 12.28
N ASP A 241 -5.55 0.82 12.63
CA ASP A 241 -7.02 0.69 12.65
C ASP A 241 -7.64 1.57 13.75
N ARG A 242 -6.96 1.66 14.90
CA ARG A 242 -7.37 2.56 15.99
C ARG A 242 -7.28 4.04 15.58
N LEU A 243 -6.23 4.43 14.87
CA LEU A 243 -6.13 5.81 14.35
C LEU A 243 -7.32 6.12 13.43
N LEU A 244 -7.70 5.16 12.59
CA LEU A 244 -8.86 5.31 11.71
C LEU A 244 -10.17 5.43 12.48
N GLU A 245 -10.33 4.69 13.59
CA GLU A 245 -11.49 4.80 14.50
C GLU A 245 -11.56 6.19 15.14
N GLU A 246 -10.43 6.69 15.65
CA GLU A 246 -10.38 8.03 16.26
C GLU A 246 -10.74 9.14 15.26
N VAL A 247 -10.28 9.02 14.00
CA VAL A 247 -10.66 9.96 12.92
C VAL A 247 -12.15 9.86 12.59
N ALA A 248 -12.67 8.63 12.51
CA ALA A 248 -14.10 8.42 12.24
C ALA A 248 -14.99 9.05 13.34
N GLU A 249 -14.65 8.87 14.61
CA GLU A 249 -15.36 9.49 15.73
C GLU A 249 -15.34 11.02 15.65
N GLN A 250 -14.20 11.62 15.30
CA GLN A 250 -14.08 13.07 15.12
C GLN A 250 -14.96 13.58 13.97
N LEU A 251 -14.97 12.87 12.84
CA LEU A 251 -15.81 13.24 11.69
C LEU A 251 -17.30 13.13 12.02
N LEU A 252 -17.72 12.08 12.72
CA LEU A 252 -19.11 11.93 13.17
C LEU A 252 -19.53 13.07 14.10
N ALA A 253 -18.64 13.50 15.01
CA ALA A 253 -18.90 14.65 15.86
C ALA A 253 -19.06 15.95 15.04
N GLN A 254 -18.21 16.14 14.02
CA GLN A 254 -18.33 17.28 13.11
C GLN A 254 -19.63 17.25 12.29
N VAL A 255 -20.04 16.08 11.79
CA VAL A 255 -21.32 15.92 11.09
C VAL A 255 -22.47 16.35 11.99
N ALA A 256 -22.51 15.87 13.24
CA ALA A 256 -23.55 16.22 14.20
C ALA A 256 -23.58 17.74 14.51
N GLU A 257 -22.40 18.35 14.63
CA GLU A 257 -22.29 19.82 14.83
C GLU A 257 -22.85 20.59 13.63
N ARG A 258 -22.51 20.20 12.41
CA ARG A 258 -23.02 20.82 11.17
C ARG A 258 -24.50 20.62 10.99
N GLU A 259 -25.05 19.46 11.35
CA GLU A 259 -26.50 19.20 11.32
C GLU A 259 -27.25 20.09 12.31
N ALA A 260 -26.73 20.28 13.53
CA ALA A 260 -27.28 21.18 14.50
C ALA A 260 -27.24 22.64 14.04
N GLU A 261 -26.13 23.08 13.43
CA GLU A 261 -25.99 24.41 12.83
C GLU A 261 -27.03 24.65 11.74
N LEU A 262 -27.16 23.70 10.80
CA LEU A 262 -28.14 23.78 9.73
C LEU A 262 -29.57 23.86 10.29
N GLY A 263 -29.87 23.02 11.29
CA GLY A 263 -31.18 23.06 11.99
C GLY A 263 -31.51 24.42 12.61
N GLY A 264 -30.49 25.10 13.17
CA GLY A 264 -30.65 26.46 13.69
C GLY A 264 -30.80 27.56 12.63
N LEU A 265 -30.39 27.34 11.41
CA LEU A 265 -30.50 28.28 10.29
C LEU A 265 -31.86 28.18 9.55
N VAL A 266 -32.48 27.02 9.57
CA VAL A 266 -33.70 26.70 8.83
C VAL A 266 -34.97 26.99 9.67
N GLN A 267 -34.81 27.11 10.99
CA GLN A 267 -35.88 27.61 11.89
C GLN A 267 -36.03 29.14 11.79
#